data_16af9dd2fc445a1610e9200258f55374
#
_entry.id   16af9dd2fc445a1610e9200258f55374
#
_cell.length_a   1.000
_cell.length_b   1.000
_cell.length_c   1.000
_cell.angle_alpha   90.00
_cell.angle_beta   90.00
_cell.angle_gamma   90.00
#
_symmetry.space_group_name_H-M   'P 1'
#
loop_
_entity.id
_entity.type
_entity.pdbx_description
1 polymer ?
#
loop_
_entity_poly.entity_id
_entity_poly.type
_entity_poly.pdbx_seq_one_letter_code
_entity_poly.pdbx_strand_id
1 'polypeptide(L)'
;MRGPLRTLIATVVVAGIAGCSDAATSPRDASTRALSPGSVPTLDFSPSLLFNGLQTTSFTLTSAGGKFSIGNGLYTISFPANSVCDPATSSYGPGTWDSPCTTLADGQSITVTATFGFTNHGLAIDFSPALRFNPSTEVRIATAVYAPVLTTFASYFASNPSSLHFLGIYYAPDLSSAGTTDAAFDSSLVTHVNLSTGLVWRRVKHFSGYSIATGLPCDPSPDNPDCVDDGGPRIE
;
A
#
# COMPACT_ATOMS: atom_id res chain seq x y z
N MET A 1 2.70 -33.96 75.30
CA MET A 1 3.79 -32.97 75.59
C MET A 1 3.51 -31.70 74.87
N ARG A 2 3.44 -30.63 75.62
CA ARG A 2 2.99 -29.28 75.19
C ARG A 2 4.16 -28.51 74.54
N GLY A 3 3.92 -27.82 73.45
CA GLY A 3 4.83 -26.85 72.93
C GLY A 3 4.07 -25.61 72.34
N PRO A 4 4.50 -24.42 72.66
CA PRO A 4 3.65 -23.24 72.60
C PRO A 4 3.57 -22.55 71.24
N LEU A 5 2.38 -22.06 71.06
CA LEU A 5 1.95 -21.09 70.02
C LEU A 5 2.80 -19.81 70.08
N ARG A 6 3.48 -19.43 69.01
CA ARG A 6 4.07 -18.09 68.86
C ARG A 6 3.33 -17.31 67.75
N THR A 7 2.55 -16.37 68.21
CA THR A 7 1.87 -15.37 67.51
C THR A 7 2.92 -14.38 66.88
N LEU A 8 3.00 -14.30 65.59
CA LEU A 8 3.77 -13.26 64.87
C LEU A 8 2.78 -12.28 64.27
N ILE A 9 2.80 -11.09 64.82
CA ILE A 9 2.08 -9.91 64.34
C ILE A 9 2.86 -9.41 63.14
N ALA A 10 2.31 -9.51 61.96
CA ALA A 10 2.85 -8.89 60.75
C ALA A 10 2.22 -7.52 60.58
N THR A 11 3.04 -6.50 60.74
CA THR A 11 2.70 -5.11 60.50
C THR A 11 2.54 -4.88 59.00
N VAL A 12 1.33 -4.53 58.56
CA VAL A 12 1.06 -4.14 57.18
C VAL A 12 1.51 -2.68 56.99
N VAL A 13 2.60 -2.48 56.28
CA VAL A 13 3.00 -1.18 55.77
C VAL A 13 2.22 -0.95 54.47
N VAL A 14 1.23 -0.08 54.52
CA VAL A 14 0.55 0.44 53.31
C VAL A 14 1.47 1.49 52.71
N ALA A 15 2.27 1.07 51.74
CA ALA A 15 2.96 1.98 50.85
C ALA A 15 1.95 2.47 49.80
N GLY A 16 1.57 3.75 49.92
CA GLY A 16 0.78 4.43 48.89
C GLY A 16 1.56 4.47 47.60
N ILE A 17 1.11 3.68 46.63
CA ILE A 17 1.57 3.81 45.24
C ILE A 17 0.83 5.00 44.66
N ALA A 18 1.54 6.15 44.53
CA ALA A 18 1.11 7.25 43.71
C ALA A 18 0.97 6.71 42.28
N GLY A 19 -0.25 6.61 41.82
CA GLY A 19 -0.57 6.17 40.46
C GLY A 19 0.05 7.14 39.47
N CYS A 20 1.12 6.72 38.79
CA CYS A 20 1.37 7.21 37.45
C CYS A 20 0.20 6.72 36.63
N SER A 21 -0.74 7.60 36.33
CA SER A 21 -1.68 7.42 35.24
C SER A 21 -0.85 7.34 33.96
N ASP A 22 -0.50 6.14 33.53
CA ASP A 22 -0.18 5.90 32.14
C ASP A 22 -1.40 6.36 31.36
N ALA A 23 -1.33 7.58 30.84
CA ALA A 23 -2.18 8.00 29.79
C ALA A 23 -1.99 6.95 28.70
N ALA A 24 -2.99 6.06 28.56
CA ALA A 24 -3.09 5.18 27.42
C ALA A 24 -2.88 6.08 26.22
N THR A 25 -1.70 5.97 25.59
CA THR A 25 -1.46 6.52 24.28
C THR A 25 -2.48 5.82 23.40
N SER A 26 -3.61 6.48 23.21
CA SER A 26 -4.56 6.07 22.19
C SER A 26 -3.74 5.78 20.96
N PRO A 27 -3.96 4.61 20.29
CA PRO A 27 -3.38 4.40 18.98
C PRO A 27 -3.72 5.69 18.23
N ARG A 28 -2.70 6.41 17.79
CA ARG A 28 -2.91 7.57 16.95
C ARG A 28 -3.78 7.08 15.84
N ASP A 29 -5.03 7.49 15.84
CA ASP A 29 -5.93 7.29 14.72
C ASP A 29 -5.13 7.62 13.48
N ALA A 30 -4.92 6.60 12.65
CA ALA A 30 -4.36 6.80 11.32
C ALA A 30 -5.33 7.78 10.69
N SER A 31 -4.93 9.05 10.73
CA SER A 31 -5.76 10.18 10.42
C SER A 31 -6.35 9.94 9.03
N THR A 32 -7.58 9.50 8.97
CA THR A 32 -8.42 9.51 7.77
C THR A 32 -8.66 10.96 7.40
N ARG A 33 -7.59 11.63 6.99
CA ARG A 33 -7.69 12.95 6.40
C ARG A 33 -8.31 12.74 5.05
N ALA A 34 -9.62 12.90 4.98
CA ALA A 34 -10.32 13.02 3.72
C ALA A 34 -9.66 14.16 2.95
N LEU A 35 -8.82 13.81 1.98
CA LEU A 35 -8.22 14.80 1.10
C LEU A 35 -9.34 15.34 0.24
N SER A 36 -9.58 16.65 0.32
CA SER A 36 -10.47 17.35 -0.60
C SER A 36 -10.02 17.06 -2.04
N PRO A 37 -10.93 16.87 -3.00
CA PRO A 37 -10.58 16.75 -4.40
C PRO A 37 -9.73 17.95 -4.80
N GLY A 38 -8.48 17.72 -5.19
CA GLY A 38 -7.55 18.75 -5.63
C GLY A 38 -6.36 19.06 -4.72
N SER A 39 -6.30 18.55 -3.49
CA SER A 39 -5.07 18.68 -2.70
C SER A 39 -4.08 17.58 -3.05
N VAL A 40 -3.03 17.91 -3.77
CA VAL A 40 -1.85 17.06 -3.92
C VAL A 40 -1.23 16.92 -2.52
N PRO A 41 -0.99 15.69 -2.02
CA PRO A 41 -0.29 15.54 -0.75
C PRO A 41 1.07 16.22 -0.84
N THR A 42 1.32 17.20 0.01
CA THR A 42 2.67 17.76 0.15
C THR A 42 3.50 16.67 0.82
N LEU A 43 4.41 16.07 0.05
CA LEU A 43 5.32 15.07 0.58
C LEU A 43 6.40 15.76 1.38
N ASP A 44 6.37 15.53 2.68
CA ASP A 44 7.54 15.80 3.51
C ASP A 44 8.53 14.63 3.31
N PHE A 45 9.38 14.77 2.30
CA PHE A 45 10.46 13.82 2.03
C PHE A 45 11.50 13.93 3.15
N SER A 46 11.25 13.27 4.27
CA SER A 46 12.33 12.97 5.19
C SER A 46 13.14 11.80 4.58
N PRO A 47 14.39 12.03 4.16
CA PRO A 47 15.23 10.98 3.58
C PRO A 47 15.36 9.75 4.48
N SER A 48 15.19 9.92 5.79
CA SER A 48 15.20 8.85 6.77
C SER A 48 14.12 7.78 6.55
N LEU A 49 12.98 8.11 5.94
CA LEU A 49 11.93 7.12 5.62
C LEU A 49 12.34 6.18 4.48
N LEU A 50 13.22 6.63 3.59
CA LEU A 50 13.62 5.87 2.42
C LEU A 50 14.73 4.85 2.71
N PHE A 51 15.46 4.99 3.83
CA PHE A 51 16.67 4.20 4.11
C PHE A 51 16.61 3.31 5.35
N ASN A 52 15.49 3.28 6.08
CA ASN A 52 15.35 2.53 7.34
C ASN A 52 14.87 1.08 7.18
N GLY A 53 15.02 0.47 6.00
CA GLY A 53 14.55 -0.88 5.73
C GLY A 53 13.03 -0.94 5.48
N LEU A 54 12.46 -2.14 5.61
CA LEU A 54 11.03 -2.35 5.44
C LEU A 54 10.26 -1.83 6.64
N GLN A 55 9.16 -1.14 6.36
CA GLN A 55 8.24 -0.59 7.35
C GLN A 55 6.86 -1.23 7.19
N THR A 56 6.06 -1.22 8.26
CA THR A 56 4.69 -1.73 8.23
C THR A 56 3.71 -0.68 8.73
N THR A 57 2.54 -0.67 8.15
CA THR A 57 1.38 0.08 8.66
C THR A 57 0.11 -0.73 8.42
N SER A 58 -0.94 -0.46 9.18
CA SER A 58 -2.21 -1.15 8.99
C SER A 58 -3.35 -0.16 8.83
N PHE A 59 -4.35 -0.55 8.07
CA PHE A 59 -5.59 0.19 7.87
C PHE A 59 -6.78 -0.78 7.79
N THR A 60 -7.99 -0.27 8.00
CA THR A 60 -9.21 -1.09 8.00
C THR A 60 -10.05 -0.76 6.78
N LEU A 61 -10.41 -1.79 6.02
CA LEU A 61 -11.31 -1.74 4.88
C LEU A 61 -12.73 -2.13 5.32
N THR A 62 -13.72 -1.43 4.79
CA THR A 62 -15.15 -1.70 4.96
C THR A 62 -15.85 -1.64 3.61
N SER A 63 -17.15 -1.98 3.58
CA SER A 63 -18.00 -1.82 2.37
C SER A 63 -18.03 -0.38 1.85
N ALA A 64 -17.84 0.62 2.72
CA ALA A 64 -17.84 2.03 2.33
C ALA A 64 -16.61 2.44 1.49
N GLY A 65 -15.58 1.58 1.46
CA GLY A 65 -14.31 1.93 0.81
C GLY A 65 -13.52 2.97 1.60
N GLY A 66 -12.71 3.76 0.90
CA GLY A 66 -11.91 4.81 1.51
C GLY A 66 -10.63 5.14 0.75
N LYS A 67 -9.88 6.11 1.27
CA LYS A 67 -8.58 6.49 0.76
C LYS A 67 -7.56 6.46 1.89
N PHE A 68 -6.51 5.68 1.71
CA PHE A 68 -5.50 5.41 2.75
C PHE A 68 -4.14 5.92 2.28
N SER A 69 -3.47 6.65 3.17
CA SER A 69 -2.11 7.13 2.97
C SER A 69 -1.15 6.21 3.73
N ILE A 70 -0.14 5.72 3.05
CA ILE A 70 0.84 4.76 3.57
C ILE A 70 2.23 5.39 3.46
N GLY A 71 3.05 5.21 4.49
CA GLY A 71 4.42 5.71 4.49
C GLY A 71 4.50 7.25 4.40
N ASN A 72 3.70 7.96 5.20
CA ASN A 72 3.62 9.43 5.18
C ASN A 72 3.29 10.01 3.78
N GLY A 73 2.47 9.30 3.01
CA GLY A 73 2.07 9.74 1.68
C GLY A 73 2.92 9.18 0.55
N LEU A 74 3.87 8.29 0.85
CA LEU A 74 4.65 7.59 -0.17
C LEU A 74 3.74 6.85 -1.14
N TYR A 75 2.74 6.15 -0.60
CA TYR A 75 1.67 5.53 -1.36
C TYR A 75 0.31 6.06 -0.92
N THR A 76 -0.60 6.07 -1.85
CA THR A 76 -2.02 6.28 -1.58
C THR A 76 -2.82 5.17 -2.25
N ILE A 77 -3.75 4.56 -1.52
CA ILE A 77 -4.65 3.57 -2.08
C ILE A 77 -6.08 4.07 -1.95
N SER A 78 -6.83 4.00 -3.03
CA SER A 78 -8.22 4.44 -3.09
C SER A 78 -9.14 3.27 -3.41
N PHE A 79 -10.12 3.07 -2.55
CA PHE A 79 -11.13 2.04 -2.66
C PHE A 79 -12.51 2.70 -2.84
N PRO A 80 -13.16 2.53 -3.99
CA PRO A 80 -14.58 2.85 -4.11
C PRO A 80 -15.43 2.03 -3.12
N ALA A 81 -16.64 2.48 -2.84
CA ALA A 81 -17.58 1.67 -2.08
C ALA A 81 -17.85 0.33 -2.79
N ASN A 82 -18.03 -0.73 -2.03
CA ASN A 82 -18.26 -2.09 -2.51
C ASN A 82 -17.16 -2.63 -3.43
N SER A 83 -15.91 -2.21 -3.22
CA SER A 83 -14.78 -2.63 -4.05
C SER A 83 -14.06 -3.88 -3.55
N VAL A 84 -14.26 -4.30 -2.32
CA VAL A 84 -13.56 -5.45 -1.73
C VAL A 84 -14.46 -6.67 -1.77
N CYS A 85 -14.00 -7.74 -2.40
CA CYS A 85 -14.68 -9.03 -2.36
C CYS A 85 -14.58 -9.64 -0.96
N ASP A 86 -15.67 -10.22 -0.47
CA ASP A 86 -15.65 -10.96 0.80
C ASP A 86 -14.78 -12.22 0.66
N PRO A 87 -13.67 -12.33 1.38
CA PRO A 87 -12.77 -13.47 1.26
C PRO A 87 -13.37 -14.78 1.76
N ALA A 88 -14.44 -14.73 2.57
CA ALA A 88 -15.14 -15.92 3.03
C ALA A 88 -15.96 -16.59 1.91
N THR A 89 -16.37 -15.84 0.90
CA THR A 89 -17.24 -16.31 -0.17
C THR A 89 -16.62 -16.21 -1.57
N SER A 90 -15.48 -15.56 -1.69
CA SER A 90 -14.84 -15.29 -2.98
C SER A 90 -13.51 -16.02 -3.08
N SER A 91 -13.30 -16.75 -4.17
CA SER A 91 -12.00 -17.37 -4.47
C SER A 91 -10.95 -16.33 -4.83
N TYR A 92 -9.69 -16.65 -4.57
CA TYR A 92 -8.53 -15.82 -4.86
C TYR A 92 -7.60 -16.55 -5.84
N GLY A 93 -7.15 -15.87 -6.89
CA GLY A 93 -6.20 -16.40 -7.85
C GLY A 93 -6.37 -15.80 -9.26
N PRO A 94 -5.38 -15.96 -10.15
CA PRO A 94 -5.34 -15.30 -11.46
C PRO A 94 -6.60 -15.50 -12.32
N GLY A 95 -7.18 -16.70 -12.30
CA GLY A 95 -8.40 -17.01 -13.06
C GLY A 95 -9.68 -16.36 -12.50
N THR A 96 -9.60 -15.62 -11.39
CA THR A 96 -10.78 -15.05 -10.71
C THR A 96 -10.82 -13.53 -10.72
N TRP A 97 -9.76 -12.85 -11.17
CA TRP A 97 -9.64 -11.40 -11.06
C TRP A 97 -10.77 -10.62 -11.72
N ASP A 98 -11.31 -11.14 -12.81
CA ASP A 98 -12.39 -10.51 -13.59
C ASP A 98 -13.77 -11.16 -13.34
N SER A 99 -13.84 -12.16 -12.46
CA SER A 99 -15.10 -12.80 -12.11
C SER A 99 -15.87 -11.96 -11.10
N PRO A 100 -17.19 -11.86 -11.20
CA PRO A 100 -18.02 -11.23 -10.17
C PRO A 100 -17.77 -11.85 -8.79
N CYS A 101 -17.94 -11.06 -7.74
CA CYS A 101 -17.82 -11.51 -6.36
C CYS A 101 -18.91 -10.89 -5.48
N THR A 102 -19.20 -11.55 -4.35
CA THR A 102 -19.91 -10.93 -3.24
C THR A 102 -18.96 -9.97 -2.54
N THR A 103 -19.37 -8.73 -2.35
CA THR A 103 -18.57 -7.73 -1.65
C THR A 103 -18.78 -7.79 -0.14
N LEU A 104 -17.88 -7.19 0.63
CA LEU A 104 -18.04 -7.05 2.07
C LEU A 104 -19.41 -6.46 2.40
N ALA A 105 -20.13 -7.10 3.32
CA ALA A 105 -21.39 -6.61 3.81
C ALA A 105 -21.19 -5.40 4.74
N ASP A 106 -22.25 -4.59 4.90
CA ASP A 106 -22.24 -3.48 5.85
C ASP A 106 -21.97 -3.99 7.27
N GLY A 107 -21.09 -3.28 7.96
CA GLY A 107 -20.64 -3.65 9.30
C GLY A 107 -19.48 -4.68 9.32
N GLN A 108 -19.15 -5.29 8.21
CA GLN A 108 -17.93 -6.10 8.10
C GLN A 108 -16.71 -5.22 7.85
N SER A 109 -15.56 -5.69 8.35
CA SER A 109 -14.29 -5.01 8.14
C SER A 109 -13.13 -6.00 8.01
N ILE A 110 -12.11 -5.60 7.28
CA ILE A 110 -10.85 -6.34 7.14
C ILE A 110 -9.71 -5.41 7.48
N THR A 111 -8.85 -5.82 8.41
CA THR A 111 -7.59 -5.12 8.66
C THR A 111 -6.56 -5.58 7.65
N VAL A 112 -5.99 -4.63 6.95
CA VAL A 112 -4.91 -4.84 5.98
C VAL A 112 -3.63 -4.29 6.55
N THR A 113 -2.56 -5.07 6.48
CA THR A 113 -1.20 -4.64 6.80
C THR A 113 -0.46 -4.42 5.50
N ALA A 114 0.12 -3.24 5.33
CA ALA A 114 1.01 -2.91 4.25
C ALA A 114 2.46 -2.95 4.76
N THR A 115 3.33 -3.68 4.07
CA THR A 115 4.78 -3.68 4.29
C THR A 115 5.43 -3.01 3.09
N PHE A 116 6.24 -1.99 3.31
CA PHE A 116 6.78 -1.18 2.21
C PHE A 116 8.21 -0.70 2.52
N GLY A 117 8.95 -0.38 1.47
CA GLY A 117 10.32 0.15 1.58
C GLY A 117 11.14 -0.14 0.33
N PHE A 118 12.43 0.17 0.41
CA PHE A 118 13.36 -0.16 -0.66
C PHE A 118 13.82 -1.61 -0.57
N THR A 119 13.76 -2.28 -1.70
CA THR A 119 14.25 -3.64 -1.93
C THR A 119 15.37 -3.60 -2.98
N ASN A 120 15.94 -4.76 -3.31
CA ASN A 120 16.89 -4.88 -4.44
C ASN A 120 16.24 -4.55 -5.80
N HIS A 121 14.90 -4.52 -5.86
CA HIS A 121 14.11 -4.26 -7.07
C HIS A 121 13.48 -2.86 -7.06
N GLY A 122 13.92 -1.97 -6.17
CA GLY A 122 13.39 -0.62 -6.04
C GLY A 122 12.41 -0.47 -4.89
N LEU A 123 11.59 0.57 -4.96
CA LEU A 123 10.57 0.84 -3.97
C LEU A 123 9.40 -0.14 -4.15
N ALA A 124 9.08 -0.89 -3.10
CA ALA A 124 8.04 -1.90 -3.14
C ALA A 124 7.07 -1.79 -1.97
N ILE A 125 5.88 -2.33 -2.18
CA ILE A 125 4.84 -2.44 -1.16
C ILE A 125 4.12 -3.79 -1.32
N ASP A 126 3.87 -4.46 -0.21
CA ASP A 126 3.13 -5.71 -0.15
C ASP A 126 1.98 -5.60 0.85
N PHE A 127 0.90 -6.36 0.63
CA PHE A 127 -0.32 -6.29 1.42
C PHE A 127 -0.74 -7.65 1.93
N SER A 128 -1.12 -7.69 3.20
CA SER A 128 -1.67 -8.89 3.85
C SER A 128 -2.96 -8.53 4.62
N PRO A 129 -4.00 -9.35 4.55
CA PRO A 129 -4.13 -10.58 3.75
C PRO A 129 -4.25 -10.30 2.25
N ALA A 130 -4.03 -11.34 1.45
CA ALA A 130 -4.34 -11.31 0.03
C ALA A 130 -5.85 -11.11 -0.17
N LEU A 131 -6.23 -10.10 -0.93
CA LEU A 131 -7.63 -9.72 -1.19
C LEU A 131 -7.86 -9.56 -2.68
N ARG A 132 -9.06 -9.92 -3.12
CA ARG A 132 -9.54 -9.66 -4.48
C ARG A 132 -10.51 -8.48 -4.48
N PHE A 133 -10.51 -7.72 -5.57
CA PHE A 133 -11.40 -6.59 -5.72
C PHE A 133 -12.52 -6.86 -6.71
N ASN A 134 -13.66 -6.21 -6.48
CA ASN A 134 -14.81 -6.28 -7.36
C ASN A 134 -14.43 -5.70 -8.74
N PRO A 135 -14.50 -6.49 -9.82
CA PRO A 135 -14.08 -6.05 -11.15
C PRO A 135 -14.91 -4.87 -11.70
N SER A 136 -16.12 -4.66 -11.16
CA SER A 136 -16.97 -3.51 -11.53
C SER A 136 -16.53 -2.20 -10.91
N THR A 137 -15.49 -2.20 -10.06
CA THR A 137 -14.95 -1.02 -9.40
C THR A 137 -13.50 -0.81 -9.77
N GLU A 138 -12.97 0.37 -9.47
CA GLU A 138 -11.59 0.70 -9.80
C GLU A 138 -10.81 1.06 -8.53
N VAL A 139 -10.19 0.03 -7.93
CA VAL A 139 -9.22 0.24 -6.85
C VAL A 139 -7.92 0.74 -7.46
N ARG A 140 -7.36 1.82 -6.89
CA ARG A 140 -6.15 2.45 -7.41
C ARG A 140 -5.06 2.50 -6.36
N ILE A 141 -3.84 2.18 -6.78
CA ILE A 141 -2.61 2.52 -6.04
C ILE A 141 -1.93 3.67 -6.75
N ALA A 142 -1.43 4.62 -5.98
CA ALA A 142 -0.73 5.78 -6.48
C ALA A 142 0.50 6.08 -5.64
N THR A 143 1.50 6.69 -6.25
CA THR A 143 2.68 7.25 -5.59
C THR A 143 2.93 8.66 -6.06
N ALA A 144 3.44 9.50 -5.15
CA ALA A 144 3.88 10.84 -5.45
C ALA A 144 5.41 11.03 -5.31
N VAL A 145 6.14 9.94 -5.15
CA VAL A 145 7.62 9.98 -4.98
C VAL A 145 8.29 10.78 -6.10
N TYR A 146 7.76 10.64 -7.29
CA TYR A 146 8.31 11.30 -8.50
C TYR A 146 7.67 12.65 -8.82
N ALA A 147 6.69 13.10 -8.02
CA ALA A 147 5.95 14.32 -8.30
C ALA A 147 6.86 15.55 -8.59
N PRO A 148 7.88 15.88 -7.77
CA PRO A 148 8.78 17.00 -8.04
C PRO A 148 9.55 16.83 -9.37
N VAL A 149 9.98 15.62 -9.66
CA VAL A 149 10.72 15.33 -10.91
C VAL A 149 9.79 15.45 -12.11
N LEU A 150 8.61 14.84 -12.03
CA LEU A 150 7.64 14.86 -13.15
C LEU A 150 7.19 16.29 -13.48
N THR A 151 6.85 17.09 -12.47
CA THR A 151 6.41 18.47 -12.70
C THR A 151 7.53 19.37 -13.21
N THR A 152 8.77 19.17 -12.71
CA THR A 152 9.93 19.95 -13.15
C THR A 152 10.31 19.66 -14.60
N PHE A 153 10.21 18.40 -15.03
CA PHE A 153 10.60 17.95 -16.37
C PHE A 153 9.41 17.59 -17.25
N ALA A 154 8.21 18.12 -16.96
CA ALA A 154 6.99 17.78 -17.67
C ALA A 154 7.12 17.93 -19.21
N SER A 155 7.71 19.02 -19.68
CA SER A 155 7.92 19.25 -21.11
C SER A 155 8.87 18.21 -21.74
N TYR A 156 9.89 17.77 -21.02
CA TYR A 156 10.80 16.73 -21.48
C TYR A 156 10.06 15.39 -21.62
N PHE A 157 9.34 14.96 -20.58
CA PHE A 157 8.59 13.71 -20.60
C PHE A 157 7.47 13.70 -21.64
N ALA A 158 6.78 14.81 -21.84
CA ALA A 158 5.78 14.94 -22.90
C ALA A 158 6.39 14.76 -24.31
N SER A 159 7.63 15.22 -24.51
CA SER A 159 8.36 15.05 -25.77
C SER A 159 9.08 13.71 -25.91
N ASN A 160 9.29 12.99 -24.82
CA ASN A 160 10.00 11.72 -24.75
C ASN A 160 9.24 10.69 -23.90
N PRO A 161 8.05 10.22 -24.34
CA PRO A 161 7.21 9.34 -23.50
C PRO A 161 7.89 8.03 -23.09
N SER A 162 8.77 7.47 -23.93
CA SER A 162 9.53 6.28 -23.62
C SER A 162 10.43 6.42 -22.40
N SER A 163 10.81 7.62 -22.02
CA SER A 163 11.59 7.86 -20.79
C SER A 163 10.76 7.68 -19.50
N LEU A 164 9.44 7.46 -19.61
CA LEU A 164 8.58 7.17 -18.45
C LEU A 164 8.51 5.70 -18.07
N HIS A 165 9.05 4.79 -18.88
CA HIS A 165 9.01 3.34 -18.60
C HIS A 165 9.56 2.97 -17.22
N PHE A 166 10.59 3.69 -16.74
CA PHE A 166 11.16 3.47 -15.41
C PHE A 166 10.28 3.96 -14.25
N LEU A 167 9.15 4.62 -14.53
CA LEU A 167 8.19 5.10 -13.52
C LEU A 167 6.99 4.16 -13.38
N GLY A 168 7.00 3.00 -14.00
CA GLY A 168 5.90 2.04 -13.95
C GLY A 168 5.65 1.52 -12.54
N ILE A 169 4.39 1.33 -12.18
CA ILE A 169 3.99 0.54 -11.03
C ILE A 169 3.71 -0.86 -11.56
N TYR A 170 4.48 -1.84 -11.12
CA TYR A 170 4.41 -3.22 -11.59
C TYR A 170 3.89 -4.15 -10.50
N TYR A 171 3.22 -5.20 -10.91
CA TYR A 171 2.86 -6.29 -10.03
C TYR A 171 4.11 -7.08 -9.63
N ALA A 172 4.23 -7.41 -8.34
CA ALA A 172 5.22 -8.33 -7.83
C ALA A 172 4.54 -9.31 -6.88
N PRO A 173 4.81 -10.62 -6.95
CA PRO A 173 4.16 -11.59 -6.06
C PRO A 173 4.54 -11.39 -4.60
N ASP A 174 5.72 -10.84 -4.32
CA ASP A 174 6.21 -10.50 -3.00
C ASP A 174 7.30 -9.41 -3.07
N LEU A 175 7.78 -8.93 -1.91
CA LEU A 175 8.79 -7.87 -1.82
C LEU A 175 10.19 -8.29 -2.30
N SER A 176 10.46 -9.57 -2.47
CA SER A 176 11.75 -10.09 -2.96
C SER A 176 11.77 -10.31 -4.46
N SER A 177 10.60 -10.24 -5.10
CA SER A 177 10.43 -10.48 -6.52
C SER A 177 10.56 -9.20 -7.33
N ALA A 178 11.09 -9.32 -8.54
CA ALA A 178 10.99 -8.25 -9.53
C ALA A 178 9.54 -8.02 -9.97
N GLY A 179 9.23 -6.79 -10.34
CA GLY A 179 7.93 -6.47 -10.90
C GLY A 179 7.75 -7.10 -12.29
N THR A 180 6.53 -7.49 -12.61
CA THR A 180 6.14 -8.07 -13.90
C THR A 180 5.20 -7.16 -14.67
N THR A 181 5.21 -7.27 -16.00
CA THR A 181 4.42 -6.47 -16.92
C THR A 181 3.02 -7.06 -17.15
N ASP A 182 2.25 -7.20 -16.09
CA ASP A 182 0.87 -7.72 -16.18
C ASP A 182 -0.06 -6.85 -17.07
N ALA A 183 0.28 -5.57 -17.25
CA ALA A 183 -0.40 -4.67 -18.16
C ALA A 183 -0.28 -5.08 -19.65
N ALA A 184 0.69 -5.90 -20.03
CA ALA A 184 0.79 -6.48 -21.36
C ALA A 184 -0.37 -7.43 -21.67
N PHE A 185 -0.92 -8.09 -20.64
CA PHE A 185 -2.04 -9.01 -20.77
C PHE A 185 -3.40 -8.35 -20.46
N ASP A 186 -3.38 -7.21 -19.76
CA ASP A 186 -4.56 -6.45 -19.37
C ASP A 186 -4.29 -4.95 -19.36
N SER A 187 -4.66 -4.30 -20.43
CA SER A 187 -4.44 -2.85 -20.62
C SER A 187 -5.11 -1.97 -19.57
N SER A 188 -6.04 -2.50 -18.76
CA SER A 188 -6.64 -1.76 -17.64
C SER A 188 -5.70 -1.61 -16.45
N LEU A 189 -4.58 -2.33 -16.44
CA LEU A 189 -3.55 -2.32 -15.40
C LEU A 189 -2.35 -1.45 -15.75
N VAL A 190 -2.40 -0.73 -16.87
CA VAL A 190 -1.32 0.15 -17.29
C VAL A 190 -1.11 1.25 -16.25
N THR A 191 0.13 1.66 -16.06
CA THR A 191 0.46 2.81 -15.21
C THR A 191 0.10 4.11 -15.92
N HIS A 192 -0.51 5.03 -15.20
CA HIS A 192 -0.86 6.36 -15.65
C HIS A 192 0.03 7.40 -14.98
N VAL A 193 0.49 8.37 -15.74
CA VAL A 193 1.36 9.46 -15.28
C VAL A 193 0.72 10.79 -15.59
N ASN A 194 0.35 11.55 -14.58
CA ASN A 194 -0.15 12.90 -14.74
C ASN A 194 1.02 13.89 -14.54
N LEU A 195 1.52 14.44 -15.62
CA LEU A 195 2.67 15.35 -15.60
C LEU A 195 2.37 16.68 -14.91
N SER A 196 1.12 17.12 -14.88
CA SER A 196 0.74 18.40 -14.25
C SER A 196 0.69 18.32 -12.74
N THR A 197 0.30 17.17 -12.20
CA THR A 197 0.20 16.92 -10.75
C THR A 197 1.38 16.12 -10.20
N GLY A 198 2.17 15.50 -11.07
CA GLY A 198 3.22 14.58 -10.70
C GLY A 198 2.73 13.26 -10.11
N LEU A 199 1.47 12.90 -10.34
CA LEU A 199 0.89 11.68 -9.83
C LEU A 199 1.17 10.52 -10.77
N VAL A 200 1.68 9.43 -10.22
CA VAL A 200 1.81 8.12 -10.88
C VAL A 200 0.83 7.17 -10.22
N TRP A 201 -0.03 6.54 -11.01
CA TRP A 201 -1.04 5.63 -10.46
C TRP A 201 -1.37 4.49 -11.42
N ARG A 202 -1.92 3.41 -10.87
CA ARG A 202 -2.53 2.34 -11.67
C ARG A 202 -3.72 1.72 -10.96
N ARG A 203 -4.56 1.05 -11.74
CA ARG A 203 -5.58 0.14 -11.24
C ARG A 203 -4.93 -1.13 -10.68
N VAL A 204 -5.55 -1.70 -9.64
CA VAL A 204 -5.18 -3.00 -9.07
C VAL A 204 -6.43 -3.87 -8.93
N LYS A 205 -6.32 -5.16 -9.24
CA LYS A 205 -7.42 -6.13 -9.18
C LYS A 205 -7.41 -6.98 -7.91
N HIS A 206 -6.30 -6.98 -7.23
CA HIS A 206 -6.08 -7.77 -6.00
C HIS A 206 -4.94 -7.19 -5.17
N PHE A 207 -4.86 -7.62 -3.92
CA PHE A 207 -3.67 -7.41 -3.10
C PHE A 207 -2.74 -8.62 -3.18
N SER A 208 -1.53 -8.34 -3.46
CA SER A 208 -0.24 -8.97 -3.26
C SER A 208 0.78 -7.86 -3.49
N GLY A 209 2.06 -8.13 -3.58
CA GLY A 209 3.07 -7.07 -3.70
C GLY A 209 2.94 -6.24 -4.97
N TYR A 210 3.34 -4.98 -4.87
CA TYR A 210 3.54 -4.09 -6.00
C TYR A 210 4.91 -3.45 -5.90
N SER A 211 5.68 -3.53 -6.97
CA SER A 211 6.96 -2.86 -7.09
C SER A 211 6.80 -1.61 -7.94
N ILE A 212 7.34 -0.50 -7.47
CA ILE A 212 7.58 0.65 -8.31
C ILE A 212 9.01 0.49 -8.81
N ALA A 213 9.13 -0.05 -10.00
CA ALA A 213 10.44 -0.16 -10.59
C ALA A 213 10.93 1.26 -10.96
N THR A 214 11.96 1.68 -10.25
CA THR A 214 12.89 2.68 -10.76
C THR A 214 13.90 1.99 -11.67
N GLY A 215 13.54 0.83 -12.19
CA GLY A 215 14.41 -0.06 -12.91
C GLY A 215 14.34 0.16 -14.42
N LEU A 216 15.41 -0.26 -15.06
CA LEU A 216 15.55 -0.35 -16.49
C LEU A 216 14.28 -0.96 -17.09
N PRO A 217 13.75 -0.39 -18.17
CA PRO A 217 12.73 -1.06 -18.93
C PRO A 217 13.21 -2.48 -19.19
N CYS A 218 12.32 -3.41 -19.02
CA CYS A 218 12.52 -4.75 -19.49
C CYS A 218 12.90 -4.62 -20.98
N ASP A 219 14.11 -4.97 -21.34
CA ASP A 219 14.54 -4.96 -22.75
C ASP A 219 13.97 -6.22 -23.42
N PRO A 220 12.97 -6.09 -24.32
CA PRO A 220 12.44 -7.22 -25.05
C PRO A 220 13.53 -7.76 -26.00
N SER A 221 14.38 -8.62 -25.48
CA SER A 221 15.40 -9.29 -26.27
C SER A 221 15.06 -10.78 -26.41
N PRO A 222 15.59 -11.46 -27.44
CA PRO A 222 15.42 -12.90 -27.56
C PRO A 222 15.92 -13.68 -26.35
N ASP A 223 16.82 -13.07 -25.57
CA ASP A 223 17.40 -13.65 -24.36
C ASP A 223 16.54 -13.40 -23.12
N ASN A 224 15.50 -12.57 -23.23
CA ASN A 224 14.56 -12.26 -22.17
C ASN A 224 13.11 -12.32 -22.68
N PRO A 225 12.60 -13.52 -22.99
CA PRO A 225 11.29 -13.71 -23.62
C PRO A 225 10.11 -13.33 -22.71
N ASP A 226 10.35 -13.24 -21.38
CA ASP A 226 9.33 -12.82 -20.41
C ASP A 226 9.17 -11.29 -20.37
N CYS A 227 10.00 -10.59 -21.11
CA CYS A 227 9.96 -9.15 -21.26
C CYS A 227 9.01 -8.76 -22.36
N VAL A 228 7.74 -8.58 -22.05
CA VAL A 228 6.75 -8.09 -23.00
C VAL A 228 6.68 -6.56 -22.90
N ASP A 229 6.82 -5.89 -24.03
CA ASP A 229 6.58 -4.44 -24.09
C ASP A 229 5.08 -4.17 -23.84
N ASP A 230 4.76 -3.63 -22.68
CA ASP A 230 3.40 -3.22 -22.31
C ASP A 230 3.02 -1.82 -22.84
N GLY A 231 3.87 -1.24 -23.69
CA GLY A 231 3.70 0.10 -24.22
C GLY A 231 4.03 1.21 -23.22
N GLY A 232 4.50 0.83 -22.04
CA GLY A 232 4.92 1.75 -20.97
C GLY A 232 3.79 2.56 -20.33
N PRO A 233 4.14 3.44 -19.38
CA PRO A 233 3.19 4.34 -18.72
C PRO A 233 2.49 5.28 -19.71
N ARG A 234 1.20 5.54 -19.49
CA ARG A 234 0.40 6.49 -20.28
C ARG A 234 0.39 7.86 -19.60
N ILE A 235 0.63 8.89 -20.42
CA ILE A 235 0.51 10.30 -20.00
C ILE A 235 -0.97 10.68 -20.02
N GLU A 236 -1.45 11.37 -18.95
CA GLU A 236 -2.78 11.96 -18.82
C GLU A 236 -2.72 13.49 -18.87
#